data_ecb458881d515e4721cee6386743014b
#
_entry.id   ecb458881d515e4721cee6386743014b
#
_cell.length_a   1.000
_cell.length_b   1.000
_cell.length_c   1.000
_cell.angle_alpha   90.00
_cell.angle_beta   90.00
_cell.angle_gamma   90.00
#
_symmetry.space_group_name_H-M   'P 1'
#
loop_
_entity.id
_entity.type
_entity.pdbx_description
1 polymer ?
#
loop_
_entity_poly.entity_id
_entity_poly.type
_entity_poly.pdbx_seq_one_letter_code
_entity_poly.pdbx_strand_id
1 'polypeptide(L)'
;MKTYNIVACLMLAFSFVACEKSTDTSTEEIKTSVVSDYTVFMQNNNQLNAVVVNSTGEEIIVENTLASFNDVPSNSLKYRTTLDISYFYTSNCQSNFQWYDASSETTKSIPLFEDLDSCELNVIATAHSSESGFIAYERELLGKDKQFVVRVNSLDQTTASYSEITLDKKPIDIIASGDRLFVLTLDEYVTDNYYLSVIDLDTDIIIMELDLGVDALRLFTNNSGKVIVSYPKLHTTIDPLTLDKEYTTYGENTEPGFITTNDYYMDAAGKLYFHKNMPSAAVTEVPAIYDFEKNSTVVYLFENFLTETELDIKYNIAETTAIAYDDKNNYVLIGYKKNGSADEGGILRITPSPDFKLIDNLDLEGVPQTIFVK
;
A
#
# COMPACT_ATOMS: atom_id res chain seq x y z
N MET A 1 36.67 69.15 46.81
CA MET A 1 37.52 68.13 46.18
C MET A 1 37.73 66.94 47.12
N LYS A 2 36.91 65.91 47.11
CA LYS A 2 37.16 64.59 47.77
C LYS A 2 35.84 63.83 47.85
N THR A 3 35.34 63.31 46.72
CA THR A 3 34.17 62.44 46.75
C THR A 3 34.11 61.55 45.50
N TYR A 4 35.26 61.16 44.93
CA TYR A 4 35.28 60.30 43.73
C TYR A 4 35.86 58.89 43.92
N ASN A 5 36.31 58.51 45.13
CA ASN A 5 37.00 57.25 45.36
C ASN A 5 36.20 56.18 46.09
N ILE A 6 34.88 56.33 46.31
CA ILE A 6 34.06 55.34 47.02
C ILE A 6 33.12 54.57 46.05
N VAL A 7 32.89 55.09 44.85
CA VAL A 7 32.01 54.44 43.87
C VAL A 7 32.71 53.31 43.05
N ALA A 8 34.06 53.39 42.98
CA ALA A 8 34.80 52.38 42.19
C ALA A 8 34.98 51.00 42.88
N CYS A 9 34.82 50.91 44.21
CA CYS A 9 34.95 49.68 44.95
C CYS A 9 33.64 48.89 45.11
N LEU A 10 32.49 49.49 44.79
CA LEU A 10 31.20 48.77 44.89
C LEU A 10 30.77 48.04 43.60
N MET A 11 31.46 48.28 42.49
CA MET A 11 31.13 47.58 41.20
C MET A 11 31.96 46.31 40.93
N LEU A 12 32.88 45.96 41.79
CA LEU A 12 33.68 44.72 41.64
C LEU A 12 33.22 43.54 42.48
N ALA A 13 32.12 43.70 43.24
CA ALA A 13 31.62 42.67 44.15
C ALA A 13 30.41 41.86 43.60
N PHE A 14 29.96 42.12 42.35
CA PHE A 14 28.79 41.44 41.78
C PHE A 14 29.08 40.52 40.59
N SER A 15 30.32 40.13 40.36
CA SER A 15 30.69 39.28 39.20
C SER A 15 30.90 37.82 39.54
N PHE A 16 30.43 37.33 40.68
CA PHE A 16 30.41 35.91 41.00
C PHE A 16 28.98 35.41 41.27
N VAL A 17 28.06 35.62 40.34
CA VAL A 17 26.88 34.79 40.29
C VAL A 17 27.27 33.59 39.43
N ALA A 18 27.48 32.49 40.11
CA ALA A 18 27.72 31.16 39.54
C ALA A 18 26.74 30.86 38.42
N CYS A 19 27.24 30.49 37.26
CA CYS A 19 26.53 29.63 36.34
C CYS A 19 26.19 28.35 37.09
N GLU A 20 25.03 28.22 37.69
CA GLU A 20 24.40 26.91 37.89
C GLU A 20 24.16 26.32 36.51
N LYS A 21 24.97 25.35 36.16
CA LYS A 21 24.69 24.44 35.09
C LYS A 21 23.35 23.80 35.46
N SER A 22 22.24 24.30 34.87
CA SER A 22 21.02 23.52 34.85
C SER A 22 21.35 22.25 34.10
N THR A 23 21.58 21.20 34.84
CA THR A 23 21.38 19.85 34.34
C THR A 23 19.90 19.72 34.05
N ASP A 24 19.48 20.22 32.86
CA ASP A 24 18.31 19.67 32.20
C ASP A 24 18.65 18.21 31.94
N THR A 25 18.41 17.39 32.95
CA THR A 25 18.07 15.99 32.73
C THR A 25 16.75 16.07 31.99
N SER A 26 16.78 16.25 30.66
CA SER A 26 15.75 15.71 29.82
C SER A 26 15.75 14.22 30.14
N THR A 27 14.88 13.81 31.03
CA THR A 27 14.40 12.44 31.06
C THR A 27 13.85 12.24 29.67
N GLU A 28 14.66 11.69 28.75
CA GLU A 28 14.12 11.01 27.60
C GLU A 28 13.14 9.99 28.22
N GLU A 29 11.85 10.26 28.07
CA GLU A 29 10.85 9.24 28.30
C GLU A 29 11.26 8.09 27.40
N ILE A 30 11.80 7.05 28.00
CA ILE A 30 12.04 5.78 27.34
C ILE A 30 10.62 5.32 26.97
N LYS A 31 10.16 5.66 25.77
CA LYS A 31 8.98 5.07 25.19
C LYS A 31 9.26 3.59 25.14
N THR A 32 8.73 2.84 26.10
CA THR A 32 8.71 1.38 26.02
C THR A 32 7.92 1.05 24.77
N SER A 33 8.55 0.50 23.74
CA SER A 33 7.86 0.09 22.53
C SER A 33 6.89 -1.01 22.89
N VAL A 34 5.70 -0.93 22.31
CA VAL A 34 4.65 -1.92 22.47
C VAL A 34 4.96 -3.08 21.51
N VAL A 35 4.68 -4.31 21.94
CA VAL A 35 4.77 -5.47 21.06
C VAL A 35 3.77 -5.28 19.90
N SER A 36 4.24 -5.41 18.67
CA SER A 36 3.45 -5.42 17.46
C SER A 36 3.80 -6.63 16.63
N ASP A 37 2.79 -7.35 16.17
CA ASP A 37 2.99 -8.48 15.28
C ASP A 37 2.77 -8.03 13.84
N TYR A 38 3.57 -8.56 12.92
CA TYR A 38 3.44 -8.30 11.50
C TYR A 38 3.18 -9.60 10.76
N THR A 39 2.28 -9.58 9.79
CA THR A 39 2.21 -10.66 8.79
C THR A 39 2.87 -10.16 7.51
N VAL A 40 3.90 -10.84 7.07
CA VAL A 40 4.71 -10.47 5.89
C VAL A 40 4.49 -11.51 4.81
N PHE A 41 3.91 -11.08 3.69
CA PHE A 41 3.89 -11.85 2.46
C PHE A 41 5.16 -11.54 1.68
N MET A 42 5.90 -12.56 1.30
CA MET A 42 7.18 -12.43 0.59
C MET A 42 7.26 -13.38 -0.59
N GLN A 43 7.98 -12.98 -1.61
CA GLN A 43 8.33 -13.82 -2.74
C GLN A 43 9.58 -14.64 -2.41
N ASN A 44 9.52 -15.95 -2.68
CA ASN A 44 10.66 -16.83 -2.69
C ASN A 44 10.45 -17.91 -3.76
N ASN A 45 11.44 -18.13 -4.64
CA ASN A 45 11.38 -19.14 -5.72
C ASN A 45 10.10 -19.07 -6.59
N ASN A 46 9.67 -17.85 -6.95
CA ASN A 46 8.44 -17.57 -7.72
C ASN A 46 7.13 -17.99 -7.05
N GLN A 47 7.15 -18.25 -5.75
CA GLN A 47 5.96 -18.55 -4.94
C GLN A 47 5.83 -17.50 -3.82
N LEU A 48 4.62 -17.37 -3.30
CA LEU A 48 4.38 -16.60 -2.10
C LEU A 48 4.63 -17.46 -0.86
N ASN A 49 5.28 -16.84 0.11
CA ASN A 49 5.38 -17.34 1.46
C ASN A 49 4.87 -16.26 2.39
N ALA A 50 4.17 -16.63 3.44
CA ALA A 50 3.73 -15.68 4.45
C ALA A 50 4.32 -16.08 5.81
N VAL A 51 4.89 -15.11 6.51
CA VAL A 51 5.49 -15.31 7.84
C VAL A 51 4.87 -14.35 8.85
N VAL A 52 4.75 -14.81 10.07
CA VAL A 52 4.42 -13.96 11.22
C VAL A 52 5.73 -13.50 11.85
N VAL A 53 5.85 -12.20 12.02
CA VAL A 53 6.99 -11.53 12.59
C VAL A 53 6.56 -10.87 13.90
N ASN A 54 7.24 -11.20 14.99
CA ASN A 54 7.04 -10.56 16.27
C ASN A 54 8.03 -9.40 16.43
N SER A 55 7.54 -8.27 16.88
CA SER A 55 8.32 -7.07 17.13
C SER A 55 8.26 -6.74 18.62
N THR A 56 9.33 -7.06 19.34
CA THR A 56 9.57 -6.46 20.65
C THR A 56 10.23 -5.09 20.51
N GLY A 57 10.34 -4.33 21.60
CA GLY A 57 10.95 -3.00 21.56
C GLY A 57 12.40 -2.94 21.14
N GLU A 58 13.09 -4.07 21.23
CA GLU A 58 14.53 -4.17 21.01
C GLU A 58 14.87 -5.05 19.82
N GLU A 59 13.93 -5.89 19.36
CA GLU A 59 14.20 -6.93 18.37
C GLU A 59 12.97 -7.23 17.52
N ILE A 60 13.21 -7.59 16.26
CA ILE A 60 12.21 -8.07 15.30
C ILE A 60 12.64 -9.47 14.83
N ILE A 61 11.77 -10.45 15.00
CA ILE A 61 12.08 -11.86 14.71
C ILE A 61 10.96 -12.54 13.94
N VAL A 62 11.29 -13.52 13.08
CA VAL A 62 10.31 -14.41 12.46
C VAL A 62 9.88 -15.45 13.48
N GLU A 63 8.59 -15.51 13.75
CA GLU A 63 7.99 -16.44 14.73
C GLU A 63 7.43 -17.70 14.06
N ASN A 64 6.72 -17.55 12.96
CA ASN A 64 5.96 -18.64 12.32
C ASN A 64 5.82 -18.44 10.81
N THR A 65 5.46 -19.50 10.09
CA THR A 65 5.17 -19.49 8.65
C THR A 65 3.73 -19.93 8.40
N LEU A 66 3.03 -19.18 7.53
CA LEU A 66 1.66 -19.49 7.10
C LEU A 66 1.72 -20.37 5.81
N ALA A 67 1.61 -21.66 5.95
CA ALA A 67 1.76 -22.61 4.85
C ALA A 67 0.69 -22.51 3.75
N SER A 68 -0.44 -21.85 4.01
CA SER A 68 -1.59 -21.75 3.07
C SER A 68 -1.29 -20.96 1.79
N PHE A 69 -0.15 -20.30 1.68
CA PHE A 69 0.24 -19.49 0.52
C PHE A 69 1.37 -20.08 -0.31
N ASN A 70 1.96 -21.21 0.10
CA ASN A 70 3.12 -21.79 -0.58
C ASN A 70 2.87 -22.21 -2.03
N ASP A 71 1.60 -22.43 -2.41
CA ASP A 71 1.21 -22.82 -3.78
C ASP A 71 0.77 -21.62 -4.64
N VAL A 72 0.76 -20.40 -4.09
CA VAL A 72 0.36 -19.17 -4.79
C VAL A 72 1.56 -18.61 -5.56
N PRO A 73 1.48 -18.49 -6.92
CA PRO A 73 2.54 -17.88 -7.69
C PRO A 73 2.77 -16.40 -7.32
N SER A 74 4.02 -15.96 -7.27
CA SER A 74 4.35 -14.58 -6.88
C SER A 74 3.86 -13.52 -7.87
N ASN A 75 3.61 -13.91 -9.12
CA ASN A 75 3.06 -13.04 -10.17
C ASN A 75 1.51 -13.05 -10.22
N SER A 76 0.84 -13.58 -9.20
CA SER A 76 -0.62 -13.55 -9.09
C SER A 76 -1.16 -12.12 -9.05
N LEU A 77 -2.35 -11.91 -9.63
CA LEU A 77 -3.04 -10.63 -9.47
C LEU A 77 -3.41 -10.44 -8.01
N LYS A 78 -3.02 -9.30 -7.47
CA LYS A 78 -3.17 -8.98 -6.05
C LYS A 78 -4.14 -7.81 -5.88
N TYR A 79 -5.02 -7.94 -4.89
CA TYR A 79 -5.81 -6.82 -4.38
C TYR A 79 -5.68 -6.77 -2.85
N ARG A 80 -5.43 -5.57 -2.32
CA ARG A 80 -5.21 -5.34 -0.89
C ARG A 80 -6.11 -4.25 -0.36
N THR A 81 -6.67 -4.48 0.81
CA THR A 81 -7.27 -3.44 1.67
C THR A 81 -6.38 -3.18 2.90
N THR A 82 -6.85 -2.40 3.85
CA THR A 82 -6.15 -2.19 5.11
C THR A 82 -6.04 -3.47 5.95
N LEU A 83 -7.04 -4.35 5.86
CA LEU A 83 -7.18 -5.52 6.75
C LEU A 83 -6.99 -6.86 6.05
N ASP A 84 -7.13 -6.92 4.73
CA ASP A 84 -7.14 -8.17 4.00
C ASP A 84 -6.44 -8.07 2.63
N ILE A 85 -6.15 -9.22 2.07
CA ILE A 85 -5.52 -9.36 0.76
C ILE A 85 -6.08 -10.55 0.03
N SER A 86 -6.22 -10.43 -1.28
CA SER A 86 -6.53 -11.55 -2.16
C SER A 86 -5.54 -11.68 -3.30
N TYR A 87 -5.38 -12.92 -3.74
CA TYR A 87 -4.58 -13.30 -4.90
C TYR A 87 -5.43 -14.11 -5.86
N PHE A 88 -5.48 -13.69 -7.11
CA PHE A 88 -6.05 -14.49 -8.19
C PHE A 88 -4.91 -15.04 -9.04
N TYR A 89 -4.97 -16.33 -9.35
CA TYR A 89 -4.01 -17.01 -10.22
C TYR A 89 -4.64 -18.16 -10.97
N THR A 90 -4.04 -18.49 -12.12
CA THR A 90 -4.40 -19.65 -12.92
C THR A 90 -3.18 -20.57 -13.01
N SER A 91 -3.39 -21.84 -12.69
CA SER A 91 -2.38 -22.89 -12.79
C SER A 91 -3.01 -24.14 -13.43
N ASN A 92 -2.37 -24.68 -14.47
CA ASN A 92 -2.88 -25.82 -15.21
C ASN A 92 -4.34 -25.65 -15.69
N CYS A 93 -4.70 -24.47 -16.19
CA CYS A 93 -6.05 -24.07 -16.60
C CYS A 93 -7.11 -24.17 -15.50
N GLN A 94 -6.69 -24.09 -14.25
CA GLN A 94 -7.57 -23.96 -13.08
C GLN A 94 -7.30 -22.64 -12.41
N SER A 95 -8.33 -21.82 -12.26
CA SER A 95 -8.25 -20.55 -11.57
C SER A 95 -8.61 -20.68 -10.11
N ASN A 96 -7.87 -19.96 -9.28
CA ASN A 96 -8.07 -19.94 -7.84
C ASN A 96 -8.06 -18.50 -7.33
N PHE A 97 -8.83 -18.30 -6.29
CA PHE A 97 -8.86 -17.05 -5.53
C PHE A 97 -8.50 -17.37 -4.08
N GLN A 98 -7.35 -16.87 -3.66
CA GLN A 98 -6.85 -17.03 -2.29
C GLN A 98 -7.04 -15.74 -1.54
N TRP A 99 -7.78 -15.76 -0.44
CA TRP A 99 -8.07 -14.59 0.39
C TRP A 99 -7.55 -14.78 1.82
N TYR A 100 -7.05 -13.71 2.41
CA TYR A 100 -6.56 -13.66 3.78
C TYR A 100 -7.03 -12.41 4.49
N ASP A 101 -7.63 -12.58 5.66
CA ASP A 101 -7.96 -11.52 6.61
C ASP A 101 -6.90 -11.48 7.72
N ALA A 102 -6.17 -10.38 7.79
CA ALA A 102 -5.09 -10.21 8.76
C ALA A 102 -5.61 -10.00 10.19
N SER A 103 -6.85 -9.53 10.36
CA SER A 103 -7.45 -9.28 11.68
C SER A 103 -7.89 -10.58 12.37
N SER A 104 -8.44 -11.51 11.61
CA SER A 104 -8.91 -12.82 12.11
C SER A 104 -7.94 -13.97 11.82
N GLU A 105 -6.86 -13.72 11.06
CA GLU A 105 -5.90 -14.72 10.55
C GLU A 105 -6.57 -15.84 9.74
N THR A 106 -7.71 -15.52 9.13
CA THR A 106 -8.50 -16.49 8.38
C THR A 106 -8.08 -16.52 6.92
N THR A 107 -7.92 -17.72 6.37
CA THR A 107 -7.62 -17.94 4.94
C THR A 107 -8.77 -18.67 4.27
N LYS A 108 -9.14 -18.23 3.07
CA LYS A 108 -10.09 -18.93 2.18
C LYS A 108 -9.42 -19.18 0.85
N SER A 109 -9.64 -20.38 0.29
CA SER A 109 -9.24 -20.75 -1.08
C SER A 109 -10.47 -21.19 -1.84
N ILE A 110 -10.75 -20.54 -2.97
CA ILE A 110 -11.97 -20.75 -3.74
C ILE A 110 -11.59 -21.03 -5.19
N PRO A 111 -11.96 -22.21 -5.75
CA PRO A 111 -11.83 -22.46 -7.17
C PRO A 111 -12.78 -21.55 -7.94
N LEU A 112 -12.29 -20.97 -9.03
CA LEU A 112 -13.07 -20.09 -9.90
C LEU A 112 -13.11 -20.64 -11.32
N PHE A 113 -14.12 -20.23 -12.09
CA PHE A 113 -14.28 -20.55 -13.51
C PHE A 113 -14.34 -22.07 -13.80
N GLU A 114 -14.93 -22.87 -12.89
CA GLU A 114 -15.11 -24.32 -13.12
C GLU A 114 -16.03 -24.63 -14.33
N ASP A 115 -16.81 -23.62 -14.75
CA ASP A 115 -17.72 -23.63 -15.90
C ASP A 115 -17.07 -23.18 -17.22
N LEU A 116 -15.83 -22.66 -17.18
CA LEU A 116 -15.09 -22.09 -18.31
C LEU A 116 -13.67 -22.69 -18.39
N ASP A 117 -13.05 -22.64 -19.56
CA ASP A 117 -11.62 -22.91 -19.68
C ASP A 117 -10.82 -21.66 -19.25
N SER A 118 -10.23 -21.75 -18.05
CA SER A 118 -9.46 -20.63 -17.48
C SER A 118 -8.23 -20.25 -18.32
N CYS A 119 -7.73 -21.10 -19.20
CA CYS A 119 -6.63 -20.77 -20.11
C CYS A 119 -7.06 -19.90 -21.29
N GLU A 120 -8.36 -19.83 -21.58
CA GLU A 120 -8.92 -18.96 -22.61
C GLU A 120 -9.34 -17.59 -22.07
N LEU A 121 -9.20 -17.35 -20.77
CA LEU A 121 -9.56 -16.09 -20.12
C LEU A 121 -8.34 -15.19 -19.96
N ASN A 122 -8.49 -13.92 -20.32
CA ASN A 122 -7.53 -12.89 -20.00
C ASN A 122 -8.03 -12.06 -18.81
N VAL A 123 -7.61 -12.43 -17.59
CA VAL A 123 -7.99 -11.71 -16.38
C VAL A 123 -7.15 -10.44 -16.26
N ILE A 124 -7.81 -9.29 -16.08
CA ILE A 124 -7.22 -7.96 -16.13
C ILE A 124 -7.08 -7.36 -14.72
N ALA A 125 -8.13 -7.45 -13.91
CA ALA A 125 -8.14 -6.89 -12.56
C ALA A 125 -8.97 -7.73 -11.60
N THR A 126 -8.63 -7.64 -10.32
CA THR A 126 -9.37 -8.32 -9.24
C THR A 126 -9.58 -7.38 -8.06
N ALA A 127 -10.68 -7.59 -7.34
CA ALA A 127 -10.95 -6.95 -6.07
C ALA A 127 -11.73 -7.92 -5.16
N HIS A 128 -11.94 -7.54 -3.92
CA HIS A 128 -12.82 -8.28 -3.02
C HIS A 128 -13.53 -7.35 -2.02
N SER A 129 -14.59 -7.86 -1.45
CA SER A 129 -15.19 -7.43 -0.20
C SER A 129 -15.09 -8.56 0.83
N SER A 130 -15.66 -8.41 2.02
CA SER A 130 -15.74 -9.49 3.00
C SER A 130 -16.57 -10.70 2.53
N GLU A 131 -17.46 -10.52 1.55
CA GLU A 131 -18.44 -11.51 1.10
C GLU A 131 -18.23 -11.99 -0.34
N SER A 132 -17.59 -11.17 -1.17
CA SER A 132 -17.48 -11.42 -2.61
C SER A 132 -16.08 -11.16 -3.15
N GLY A 133 -15.67 -12.00 -4.11
CA GLY A 133 -14.53 -11.76 -4.99
C GLY A 133 -15.00 -11.27 -6.36
N PHE A 134 -14.34 -10.26 -6.88
CA PHE A 134 -14.65 -9.61 -8.14
C PHE A 134 -13.52 -9.82 -9.13
N ILE A 135 -13.84 -10.34 -10.32
CA ILE A 135 -12.85 -10.64 -11.35
C ILE A 135 -13.28 -9.97 -12.65
N ALA A 136 -12.47 -9.01 -13.12
CA ALA A 136 -12.68 -8.38 -14.41
C ALA A 136 -11.81 -9.06 -15.47
N TYR A 137 -12.41 -9.53 -16.55
CA TYR A 137 -11.72 -10.31 -17.56
C TYR A 137 -12.29 -10.10 -18.96
N GLU A 138 -11.49 -10.49 -19.93
CA GLU A 138 -11.82 -10.56 -21.35
C GLU A 138 -11.89 -12.02 -21.78
N ARG A 139 -12.89 -12.35 -22.59
CA ARG A 139 -12.99 -13.65 -23.28
C ARG A 139 -13.34 -13.45 -24.75
N GLU A 140 -12.91 -14.39 -25.59
CA GLU A 140 -13.32 -14.43 -26.99
C GLU A 140 -14.64 -15.20 -27.13
N LEU A 141 -15.61 -14.62 -27.80
CA LEU A 141 -16.84 -15.32 -28.21
C LEU A 141 -16.60 -16.07 -29.53
N LEU A 142 -17.26 -17.22 -29.69
CA LEU A 142 -17.23 -17.98 -30.91
C LEU A 142 -17.54 -17.07 -32.12
N GLY A 143 -16.50 -16.67 -32.84
CA GLY A 143 -16.65 -15.97 -34.11
C GLY A 143 -16.09 -14.57 -34.20
N LYS A 144 -15.45 -13.95 -33.18
CA LYS A 144 -14.55 -12.80 -33.38
C LYS A 144 -14.58 -11.65 -32.38
N ASP A 145 -15.65 -11.50 -31.59
CA ASP A 145 -15.72 -10.30 -30.73
C ASP A 145 -15.23 -10.61 -29.33
N LYS A 146 -14.39 -9.74 -28.81
CA LYS A 146 -13.98 -9.75 -27.41
C LYS A 146 -15.15 -9.30 -26.55
N GLN A 147 -15.44 -10.02 -25.49
CA GLN A 147 -16.40 -9.66 -24.49
C GLN A 147 -15.67 -9.30 -23.19
N PHE A 148 -15.99 -8.16 -22.62
CA PHE A 148 -15.51 -7.73 -21.32
C PHE A 148 -16.56 -8.06 -20.26
N VAL A 149 -16.13 -8.68 -19.17
CA VAL A 149 -17.04 -9.19 -18.14
C VAL A 149 -16.45 -8.89 -16.76
N VAL A 150 -17.33 -8.56 -15.83
CA VAL A 150 -17.05 -8.65 -14.40
C VAL A 150 -17.82 -9.83 -13.84
N ARG A 151 -17.11 -10.77 -13.20
CA ARG A 151 -17.72 -11.87 -12.48
C ARG A 151 -17.67 -11.59 -10.99
N VAL A 152 -18.82 -11.68 -10.34
CA VAL A 152 -19.00 -11.56 -8.89
C VAL A 152 -19.13 -12.98 -8.34
N ASN A 153 -18.21 -13.39 -7.48
CA ASN A 153 -18.20 -14.73 -6.87
C ASN A 153 -18.44 -14.61 -5.38
N SER A 154 -19.32 -15.43 -4.83
CA SER A 154 -19.47 -15.55 -3.38
C SER A 154 -18.20 -16.12 -2.74
N LEU A 155 -17.71 -15.50 -1.65
CA LEU A 155 -16.64 -16.04 -0.81
C LEU A 155 -17.16 -17.07 0.23
N ASP A 156 -18.46 -17.36 0.23
CA ASP A 156 -19.01 -18.46 1.02
C ASP A 156 -18.76 -19.78 0.28
N GLN A 157 -17.88 -20.60 0.84
CA GLN A 157 -17.51 -21.92 0.28
C GLN A 157 -18.68 -22.90 0.23
N THR A 158 -19.78 -22.64 0.94
CA THR A 158 -20.96 -23.50 0.96
C THR A 158 -21.93 -23.23 -0.19
N THR A 159 -21.88 -22.01 -0.74
CA THR A 159 -22.72 -21.54 -1.85
C THR A 159 -21.84 -21.09 -3.00
N ALA A 160 -21.38 -22.01 -3.84
CA ALA A 160 -20.61 -21.69 -5.06
C ALA A 160 -21.50 -20.93 -6.07
N SER A 161 -21.90 -19.71 -5.75
CA SER A 161 -22.74 -18.87 -6.61
C SER A 161 -21.90 -17.75 -7.24
N TYR A 162 -22.23 -17.43 -8.47
CA TYR A 162 -21.65 -16.29 -9.17
C TYR A 162 -22.69 -15.61 -10.06
N SER A 163 -22.41 -14.34 -10.40
CA SER A 163 -23.09 -13.60 -11.46
C SER A 163 -22.07 -13.00 -12.43
N GLU A 164 -22.50 -12.67 -13.64
CA GLU A 164 -21.65 -12.04 -14.66
C GLU A 164 -22.33 -10.77 -15.19
N ILE A 165 -21.56 -9.69 -15.22
CA ILE A 165 -21.98 -8.38 -15.72
C ILE A 165 -21.14 -8.07 -16.95
N THR A 166 -21.78 -7.90 -18.12
CA THR A 166 -21.08 -7.53 -19.35
C THR A 166 -20.81 -6.02 -19.36
N LEU A 167 -19.58 -5.68 -19.75
CA LEU A 167 -19.12 -4.30 -19.95
C LEU A 167 -19.02 -3.98 -21.44
N ASP A 168 -19.36 -2.76 -21.83
CA ASP A 168 -19.19 -2.28 -23.21
C ASP A 168 -17.74 -1.85 -23.52
N LYS A 169 -16.93 -1.61 -22.47
CA LYS A 169 -15.57 -1.10 -22.53
C LYS A 169 -14.61 -2.00 -21.78
N LYS A 170 -13.34 -1.96 -22.16
CA LYS A 170 -12.29 -2.78 -21.54
C LYS A 170 -12.06 -2.38 -20.10
N PRO A 171 -12.17 -3.29 -19.12
CA PRO A 171 -11.81 -3.00 -17.73
C PRO A 171 -10.30 -2.81 -17.61
N ILE A 172 -9.90 -1.88 -16.73
CA ILE A 172 -8.50 -1.55 -16.44
C ILE A 172 -8.20 -1.78 -14.95
N ASP A 173 -9.13 -1.36 -14.08
CA ASP A 173 -8.98 -1.47 -12.63
C ASP A 173 -10.37 -1.65 -12.00
N ILE A 174 -10.43 -2.21 -10.80
CA ILE A 174 -11.68 -2.54 -10.13
C ILE A 174 -11.55 -2.37 -8.62
N ILE A 175 -12.57 -1.78 -7.99
CA ILE A 175 -12.57 -1.58 -6.55
C ILE A 175 -14.00 -1.65 -6.00
N ALA A 176 -14.17 -2.28 -4.84
CA ALA A 176 -15.44 -2.32 -4.14
C ALA A 176 -15.52 -1.25 -3.06
N SER A 177 -16.67 -0.60 -2.92
CA SER A 177 -16.93 0.33 -1.84
C SER A 177 -18.43 0.38 -1.49
N GLY A 178 -18.77 0.06 -0.25
CA GLY A 178 -20.15 -0.15 0.16
C GLY A 178 -20.81 -1.26 -0.65
N ASP A 179 -22.04 -1.02 -1.06
CA ASP A 179 -22.83 -1.97 -1.87
C ASP A 179 -22.61 -1.76 -3.38
N ARG A 180 -21.46 -1.17 -3.76
CA ARG A 180 -21.12 -0.86 -5.14
C ARG A 180 -19.75 -1.33 -5.56
N LEU A 181 -19.65 -1.67 -6.84
CA LEU A 181 -18.42 -1.96 -7.52
C LEU A 181 -18.12 -0.87 -8.53
N PHE A 182 -16.91 -0.34 -8.48
CA PHE A 182 -16.41 0.68 -9.39
C PHE A 182 -15.39 0.05 -10.31
N VAL A 183 -15.64 0.14 -11.61
CA VAL A 183 -14.76 -0.43 -12.64
C VAL A 183 -14.25 0.72 -13.50
N LEU A 184 -12.94 0.94 -13.47
CA LEU A 184 -12.27 1.81 -14.43
C LEU A 184 -12.22 1.10 -15.77
N THR A 185 -12.79 1.70 -16.79
CA THR A 185 -12.84 1.13 -18.14
C THR A 185 -12.23 2.08 -19.17
N LEU A 186 -11.72 1.52 -20.26
CA LEU A 186 -11.15 2.25 -21.40
C LEU A 186 -11.93 1.93 -22.67
N ASP A 187 -12.35 2.96 -23.38
CA ASP A 187 -12.93 2.84 -24.73
C ASP A 187 -11.80 2.82 -25.77
N GLU A 188 -11.19 1.66 -25.97
CA GLU A 188 -10.05 1.48 -26.91
C GLU A 188 -10.43 1.69 -28.37
N TYR A 189 -11.72 1.64 -28.72
CA TYR A 189 -12.15 1.57 -30.13
C TYR A 189 -12.63 2.91 -30.70
N VAL A 190 -13.07 3.84 -29.84
CA VAL A 190 -13.78 5.03 -30.30
C VAL A 190 -13.12 6.32 -29.84
N THR A 191 -12.86 6.47 -28.54
CA THR A 191 -12.47 7.75 -27.97
C THR A 191 -11.11 7.76 -27.28
N ASP A 192 -10.55 6.61 -26.93
CA ASP A 192 -9.43 6.46 -26.00
C ASP A 192 -9.65 7.13 -24.63
N ASN A 193 -10.92 7.37 -24.26
CA ASN A 193 -11.29 7.93 -22.98
C ASN A 193 -11.48 6.83 -21.95
N TYR A 194 -11.19 7.20 -20.70
CA TYR A 194 -11.51 6.39 -19.53
C TYR A 194 -12.91 6.71 -19.01
N TYR A 195 -13.58 5.69 -18.51
CA TYR A 195 -14.89 5.78 -17.88
C TYR A 195 -14.86 5.07 -16.53
N LEU A 196 -15.74 5.46 -15.64
CA LEU A 196 -16.02 4.75 -14.41
C LEU A 196 -17.42 4.15 -14.49
N SER A 197 -17.48 2.85 -14.67
CA SER A 197 -18.74 2.09 -14.60
C SER A 197 -19.04 1.77 -13.15
N VAL A 198 -20.19 2.16 -12.66
CA VAL A 198 -20.68 1.90 -11.30
C VAL A 198 -21.73 0.81 -11.36
N ILE A 199 -21.46 -0.29 -10.68
CA ILE A 199 -22.32 -1.47 -10.59
C ILE A 199 -22.94 -1.51 -9.19
N ASP A 200 -24.24 -1.68 -9.12
CA ASP A 200 -24.96 -1.96 -7.89
C ASP A 200 -24.89 -3.48 -7.62
N LEU A 201 -24.34 -3.86 -6.47
CA LEU A 201 -24.07 -5.27 -6.12
C LEU A 201 -25.32 -6.04 -5.66
N ASP A 202 -26.38 -5.36 -5.29
CA ASP A 202 -27.64 -6.02 -4.92
C ASP A 202 -28.42 -6.50 -6.16
N THR A 203 -28.24 -5.77 -7.27
CA THR A 203 -29.02 -6.00 -8.51
C THR A 203 -28.16 -6.48 -9.68
N ASP A 204 -26.83 -6.44 -9.57
CA ASP A 204 -25.86 -6.76 -10.62
C ASP A 204 -26.05 -5.92 -11.91
N ILE A 205 -26.44 -4.65 -11.74
CA ILE A 205 -26.73 -3.73 -12.84
C ILE A 205 -25.76 -2.56 -12.84
N ILE A 206 -25.29 -2.17 -14.04
CA ILE A 206 -24.55 -0.91 -14.22
C ILE A 206 -25.56 0.24 -14.06
N ILE A 207 -25.45 0.98 -12.97
CA ILE A 207 -26.37 2.09 -12.64
C ILE A 207 -25.89 3.44 -13.19
N MET A 208 -24.59 3.55 -13.50
CA MET A 208 -23.99 4.77 -14.02
C MET A 208 -22.68 4.49 -14.77
N GLU A 209 -22.43 5.30 -15.80
CA GLU A 209 -21.11 5.46 -16.41
C GLU A 209 -20.72 6.94 -16.36
N LEU A 210 -19.53 7.21 -15.82
CA LEU A 210 -18.97 8.56 -15.72
C LEU A 210 -17.81 8.68 -16.70
N ASP A 211 -17.87 9.65 -17.62
CA ASP A 211 -16.73 10.00 -18.46
C ASP A 211 -15.66 10.68 -17.59
N LEU A 212 -14.45 10.11 -17.59
CA LEU A 212 -13.29 10.58 -16.84
C LEU A 212 -12.28 11.30 -17.75
N GLY A 213 -12.52 11.31 -19.06
CA GLY A 213 -11.60 11.84 -20.05
C GLY A 213 -10.36 10.97 -20.22
N VAL A 214 -9.22 11.60 -20.48
CA VAL A 214 -7.93 10.93 -20.66
C VAL A 214 -7.13 10.89 -19.34
N ASP A 215 -6.16 10.00 -19.25
CA ASP A 215 -5.19 9.93 -18.15
C ASP A 215 -5.74 9.52 -16.77
N ALA A 216 -6.94 8.95 -16.67
CA ALA A 216 -7.35 8.28 -15.43
C ALA A 216 -6.58 6.96 -15.27
N LEU A 217 -5.97 6.72 -14.10
CA LEU A 217 -4.90 5.74 -14.00
C LEU A 217 -5.10 4.65 -12.96
N ARG A 218 -5.71 4.99 -11.82
CA ARG A 218 -5.91 4.07 -10.71
C ARG A 218 -7.11 4.44 -9.88
N LEU A 219 -7.66 3.41 -9.23
CA LEU A 219 -8.69 3.52 -8.22
C LEU A 219 -8.11 3.22 -6.84
N PHE A 220 -8.52 4.00 -5.84
CA PHE A 220 -8.26 3.74 -4.43
C PHE A 220 -9.55 3.90 -3.64
N THR A 221 -9.66 3.25 -2.48
CA THR A 221 -10.66 3.60 -1.46
C THR A 221 -9.97 4.18 -0.25
N ASN A 222 -10.54 5.25 0.29
CA ASN A 222 -10.11 5.76 1.59
C ASN A 222 -10.90 5.10 2.74
N ASN A 223 -10.52 5.39 3.97
CA ASN A 223 -11.13 4.80 5.17
C ASN A 223 -12.60 5.16 5.40
N SER A 224 -13.11 6.21 4.75
CA SER A 224 -14.52 6.55 4.75
C SER A 224 -15.29 5.87 3.61
N GLY A 225 -14.66 4.99 2.86
CA GLY A 225 -15.25 4.31 1.72
C GLY A 225 -15.38 5.18 0.46
N LYS A 226 -14.85 6.41 0.44
CA LYS A 226 -14.86 7.21 -0.78
C LYS A 226 -13.91 6.64 -1.81
N VAL A 227 -14.31 6.64 -3.06
CA VAL A 227 -13.50 6.20 -4.19
C VAL A 227 -12.67 7.36 -4.71
N ILE A 228 -11.38 7.12 -4.89
CA ILE A 228 -10.42 8.10 -5.42
C ILE A 228 -9.99 7.63 -6.80
N VAL A 229 -10.21 8.46 -7.80
CA VAL A 229 -9.66 8.28 -9.15
C VAL A 229 -8.42 9.16 -9.28
N SER A 230 -7.27 8.56 -9.53
CA SER A 230 -6.01 9.30 -9.66
C SER A 230 -5.72 9.69 -11.12
N TYR A 231 -5.09 10.84 -11.28
CA TYR A 231 -4.60 11.41 -12.53
C TYR A 231 -3.19 11.99 -12.32
N PRO A 232 -2.45 12.33 -13.37
CA PRO A 232 -1.10 12.92 -13.22
C PRO A 232 -1.06 14.20 -12.40
N LYS A 233 -2.08 15.07 -12.51
CA LYS A 233 -2.08 16.43 -11.95
C LYS A 233 -3.17 16.67 -10.89
N LEU A 234 -4.07 15.75 -10.69
CA LEU A 234 -5.16 15.84 -9.72
C LEU A 234 -5.64 14.45 -9.30
N HIS A 235 -6.51 14.40 -8.31
CA HIS A 235 -7.38 13.27 -8.08
C HIS A 235 -8.83 13.73 -7.91
N THR A 236 -9.75 12.83 -8.19
CA THR A 236 -11.17 13.01 -7.95
C THR A 236 -11.60 12.09 -6.83
N THR A 237 -12.21 12.62 -5.79
CA THR A 237 -12.85 11.84 -4.73
C THR A 237 -14.34 11.73 -5.02
N ILE A 238 -14.88 10.52 -4.99
CA ILE A 238 -16.29 10.22 -5.32
C ILE A 238 -16.94 9.58 -4.09
N ASP A 239 -18.05 10.15 -3.66
CA ASP A 239 -18.87 9.51 -2.64
C ASP A 239 -19.57 8.27 -3.23
N PRO A 240 -19.41 7.07 -2.63
CA PRO A 240 -19.94 5.86 -3.24
C PRO A 240 -21.46 5.76 -3.23
N LEU A 241 -22.18 6.54 -2.40
CA LEU A 241 -23.63 6.51 -2.31
C LEU A 241 -24.29 7.58 -3.20
N THR A 242 -23.82 8.82 -3.11
CA THR A 242 -24.41 9.95 -3.85
C THR A 242 -23.81 10.15 -5.24
N LEU A 243 -22.60 9.62 -5.46
CA LEU A 243 -21.77 9.82 -6.65
C LEU A 243 -21.33 11.28 -6.85
N ASP A 244 -21.41 12.09 -5.79
CA ASP A 244 -20.87 13.45 -5.79
C ASP A 244 -19.34 13.41 -5.92
N LYS A 245 -18.82 14.37 -6.68
CA LYS A 245 -17.39 14.46 -7.02
C LYS A 245 -16.74 15.68 -6.43
N GLU A 246 -15.55 15.50 -5.89
CA GLU A 246 -14.67 16.55 -5.42
C GLU A 246 -13.31 16.42 -6.14
N TYR A 247 -12.78 17.54 -6.67
CA TYR A 247 -11.52 17.56 -7.39
C TYR A 247 -10.44 18.24 -6.54
N THR A 248 -9.30 17.56 -6.39
CA THR A 248 -8.13 18.11 -5.71
C THR A 248 -6.95 18.17 -6.67
N THR A 249 -6.50 19.38 -7.01
CA THR A 249 -5.35 19.60 -7.87
C THR A 249 -4.07 19.56 -7.04
N TYR A 250 -3.04 18.86 -7.53
CA TYR A 250 -1.72 18.85 -6.89
C TYR A 250 -0.99 20.18 -7.12
N GLY A 251 -0.13 20.54 -6.17
CA GLY A 251 0.77 21.68 -6.34
C GLY A 251 1.87 21.39 -7.38
N GLU A 252 2.49 22.43 -7.90
CA GLU A 252 3.59 22.30 -8.85
C GLU A 252 4.77 21.52 -8.23
N ASN A 253 5.22 20.46 -8.89
CA ASN A 253 6.27 19.53 -8.44
C ASN A 253 5.97 18.79 -7.11
N THR A 254 4.69 18.71 -6.70
CA THR A 254 4.27 17.97 -5.52
C THR A 254 3.36 16.79 -5.85
N GLU A 255 3.26 16.45 -7.13
CA GLU A 255 2.47 15.32 -7.60
C GLU A 255 2.94 14.03 -6.91
N PRO A 256 2.03 13.25 -6.35
CA PRO A 256 2.39 12.01 -5.67
C PRO A 256 3.00 10.97 -6.61
N GLY A 257 2.58 10.94 -7.88
CA GLY A 257 3.07 9.96 -8.87
C GLY A 257 2.49 8.57 -8.66
N PHE A 258 1.21 8.48 -8.27
CA PHE A 258 0.50 7.20 -8.07
C PHE A 258 0.45 6.30 -9.30
N ILE A 259 0.69 6.85 -10.48
CA ILE A 259 0.65 6.20 -11.77
C ILE A 259 1.56 4.98 -11.86
N THR A 260 2.73 5.06 -11.23
CA THR A 260 3.76 4.01 -11.28
C THR A 260 3.61 2.97 -10.18
N THR A 261 2.67 3.19 -9.26
CA THR A 261 2.52 2.36 -8.06
C THR A 261 1.67 1.15 -8.36
N ASN A 262 2.26 -0.04 -8.27
CA ASN A 262 1.56 -1.32 -8.34
C ASN A 262 1.13 -1.85 -6.97
N ASP A 263 1.72 -1.32 -5.90
CA ASP A 263 1.40 -1.66 -4.52
C ASP A 263 1.21 -0.39 -3.70
N TYR A 264 0.17 -0.37 -2.88
CA TYR A 264 -0.15 0.73 -1.98
C TYR A 264 -0.84 0.21 -0.72
N TYR A 265 -0.74 0.97 0.33
CA TYR A 265 -1.41 0.72 1.61
C TYR A 265 -2.01 2.02 2.12
N MET A 266 -3.29 1.98 2.48
CA MET A 266 -3.97 3.10 3.16
C MET A 266 -4.01 2.80 4.65
N ASP A 267 -3.45 3.68 5.50
CA ASP A 267 -3.52 3.52 6.94
C ASP A 267 -4.87 3.99 7.53
N ALA A 268 -5.09 3.73 8.81
CA ALA A 268 -6.30 4.13 9.51
C ALA A 268 -6.49 5.66 9.59
N ALA A 269 -5.44 6.45 9.40
CA ALA A 269 -5.50 7.90 9.35
C ALA A 269 -5.78 8.45 7.93
N GLY A 270 -5.96 7.57 6.93
CA GLY A 270 -6.23 7.96 5.54
C GLY A 270 -5.00 8.46 4.79
N LYS A 271 -3.80 8.06 5.20
CA LYS A 271 -2.58 8.31 4.45
C LYS A 271 -2.27 7.14 3.55
N LEU A 272 -1.86 7.43 2.32
CA LEU A 272 -1.47 6.43 1.33
C LEU A 272 0.04 6.23 1.35
N TYR A 273 0.46 5.01 1.59
CA TYR A 273 1.85 4.53 1.52
C TYR A 273 2.07 3.87 0.17
N PHE A 274 3.10 4.27 -0.55
CA PHE A 274 3.35 3.81 -1.91
C PHE A 274 4.83 3.95 -2.30
N HIS A 275 5.22 3.38 -3.42
CA HIS A 275 6.55 3.55 -3.99
C HIS A 275 6.55 4.71 -4.97
N LYS A 276 7.54 5.59 -4.83
CA LYS A 276 7.74 6.73 -5.73
C LYS A 276 9.02 6.55 -6.52
N ASN A 277 8.92 6.70 -7.84
CA ASN A 277 10.11 6.69 -8.69
C ASN A 277 10.88 8.02 -8.57
N MET A 278 12.15 7.92 -8.14
CA MET A 278 13.07 9.03 -7.91
C MET A 278 14.41 8.74 -8.60
N PRO A 279 14.54 8.99 -9.91
CA PRO A 279 15.72 8.58 -10.71
C PRO A 279 17.06 9.17 -10.23
N SER A 280 17.03 10.24 -9.43
CA SER A 280 18.23 10.88 -8.88
C SER A 280 18.62 10.36 -7.49
N ALA A 281 17.81 9.52 -6.85
CA ALA A 281 18.11 8.92 -5.56
C ALA A 281 19.06 7.72 -5.69
N ALA A 282 19.73 7.35 -4.61
CA ALA A 282 20.60 6.19 -4.57
C ALA A 282 19.85 4.89 -4.89
N VAL A 283 18.62 4.77 -4.42
CA VAL A 283 17.66 3.73 -4.80
C VAL A 283 16.53 4.42 -5.55
N THR A 284 16.22 3.98 -6.78
CA THR A 284 15.27 4.66 -7.65
C THR A 284 13.80 4.52 -7.21
N GLU A 285 13.44 3.39 -6.63
CA GLU A 285 12.11 3.15 -6.06
C GLU A 285 12.17 3.37 -4.55
N VAL A 286 11.68 4.52 -4.10
CA VAL A 286 11.74 4.93 -2.69
C VAL A 286 10.38 4.91 -2.03
N PRO A 287 10.32 4.67 -0.70
CA PRO A 287 9.08 4.78 0.05
C PRO A 287 8.54 6.20 0.05
N ALA A 288 7.24 6.37 -0.10
CA ALA A 288 6.57 7.65 -0.02
C ALA A 288 5.22 7.53 0.71
N ILE A 289 4.81 8.62 1.35
CA ILE A 289 3.53 8.74 2.03
C ILE A 289 2.81 9.98 1.51
N TYR A 290 1.58 9.81 1.03
CA TYR A 290 0.72 10.92 0.64
C TYR A 290 -0.37 11.14 1.70
N ASP A 291 -0.47 12.37 2.17
CA ASP A 291 -1.49 12.82 3.11
C ASP A 291 -2.58 13.55 2.30
N PHE A 292 -3.76 12.93 2.16
CA PHE A 292 -4.88 13.48 1.40
C PHE A 292 -5.45 14.76 2.03
N GLU A 293 -5.41 14.90 3.36
CA GLU A 293 -5.91 16.10 4.03
C GLU A 293 -4.99 17.30 3.78
N LYS A 294 -3.67 17.07 3.77
CA LYS A 294 -2.67 18.12 3.57
C LYS A 294 -2.29 18.33 2.11
N ASN A 295 -2.74 17.46 1.22
CA ASN A 295 -2.35 17.42 -0.20
C ASN A 295 -0.81 17.49 -0.34
N SER A 296 -0.10 16.62 0.38
CA SER A 296 1.35 16.65 0.45
C SER A 296 1.98 15.26 0.48
N THR A 297 3.14 15.13 -0.17
CA THR A 297 3.93 13.89 -0.21
C THR A 297 5.17 14.01 0.66
N VAL A 298 5.42 13.03 1.52
CA VAL A 298 6.70 12.83 2.21
C VAL A 298 7.43 11.68 1.53
N VAL A 299 8.67 11.89 1.12
CA VAL A 299 9.52 10.89 0.47
C VAL A 299 10.62 10.45 1.44
N TYR A 300 10.86 9.16 1.52
CA TYR A 300 11.86 8.54 2.39
C TYR A 300 13.07 8.12 1.57
N LEU A 301 13.98 9.05 1.29
CA LEU A 301 15.23 8.77 0.62
C LEU A 301 16.14 8.00 1.59
N PHE A 302 16.70 6.85 1.16
CA PHE A 302 17.53 5.98 2.00
C PHE A 302 18.77 6.72 2.53
N GLU A 303 19.34 7.61 1.74
CA GLU A 303 20.49 8.45 2.10
C GLU A 303 20.21 9.44 3.25
N ASN A 304 18.94 9.63 3.65
CA ASN A 304 18.58 10.44 4.81
C ASN A 304 18.72 9.69 6.14
N PHE A 305 18.73 8.35 6.12
CA PHE A 305 18.75 7.54 7.35
C PHE A 305 19.72 6.35 7.29
N LEU A 306 20.37 6.10 6.15
CA LEU A 306 21.44 5.13 6.00
C LEU A 306 22.71 5.79 5.49
N THR A 307 23.85 5.33 5.96
CA THR A 307 25.17 5.63 5.36
C THR A 307 25.31 4.83 4.06
N GLU A 308 26.19 5.27 3.14
CA GLU A 308 26.49 4.54 1.90
C GLU A 308 26.93 3.10 2.19
N THR A 309 27.76 2.88 3.24
CA THR A 309 28.16 1.54 3.65
C THR A 309 26.98 0.68 4.13
N GLU A 310 26.03 1.26 4.83
CA GLU A 310 24.83 0.53 5.25
C GLU A 310 23.94 0.21 4.07
N LEU A 311 23.75 1.15 3.16
CA LEU A 311 22.92 0.96 1.98
C LEU A 311 23.48 -0.11 1.04
N ASP A 312 24.76 0.00 0.67
CA ASP A 312 25.34 -0.78 -0.42
C ASP A 312 25.97 -2.10 0.06
N ILE A 313 26.44 -2.18 1.32
CA ILE A 313 27.16 -3.33 1.84
C ILE A 313 26.37 -4.07 2.91
N LYS A 314 25.91 -3.36 3.95
CA LYS A 314 25.27 -4.01 5.10
C LYS A 314 23.90 -4.56 4.74
N TYR A 315 23.02 -3.72 4.15
CA TYR A 315 21.66 -4.11 3.75
C TYR A 315 21.58 -4.46 2.27
N ASN A 316 22.51 -3.96 1.45
CA ASN A 316 22.64 -4.23 0.02
C ASN A 316 21.32 -3.99 -0.74
N ILE A 317 20.69 -2.82 -0.55
CA ILE A 317 19.33 -2.52 -1.01
C ILE A 317 19.32 -2.22 -2.53
N ALA A 318 18.50 -2.94 -3.28
CA ALA A 318 18.27 -2.71 -4.70
C ALA A 318 17.03 -1.83 -4.94
N GLU A 319 15.94 -2.13 -4.26
CA GLU A 319 14.64 -1.49 -4.44
C GLU A 319 13.77 -1.64 -3.20
N THR A 320 12.82 -0.70 -3.04
CA THR A 320 11.73 -0.83 -2.07
C THR A 320 10.67 -1.76 -2.63
N THR A 321 10.13 -2.67 -1.81
CA THR A 321 9.17 -3.68 -2.28
C THR A 321 7.86 -3.70 -1.50
N ALA A 322 7.83 -3.19 -0.28
CA ALA A 322 6.64 -3.10 0.54
C ALA A 322 6.74 -1.90 1.50
N ILE A 323 5.61 -1.33 1.88
CA ILE A 323 5.54 -0.28 2.89
C ILE A 323 4.34 -0.52 3.80
N ALA A 324 4.51 -0.30 5.09
CA ALA A 324 3.42 -0.28 6.06
C ALA A 324 3.74 0.70 7.21
N TYR A 325 2.76 0.93 8.07
CA TYR A 325 2.92 1.79 9.22
C TYR A 325 2.44 1.11 10.50
N ASP A 326 3.31 1.03 11.48
CA ASP A 326 3.01 0.58 12.83
C ASP A 326 2.59 1.79 13.67
N ASP A 327 1.31 2.00 13.81
CA ASP A 327 0.72 3.11 14.55
C ASP A 327 0.95 3.02 16.06
N LYS A 328 1.08 1.79 16.60
CA LYS A 328 1.33 1.54 18.03
C LYS A 328 2.70 2.07 18.45
N ASN A 329 3.71 1.87 17.61
CA ASN A 329 5.10 2.27 17.87
C ASN A 329 5.54 3.51 17.10
N ASN A 330 4.71 4.02 16.18
CA ASN A 330 5.03 5.11 15.28
C ASN A 330 6.26 4.79 14.42
N TYR A 331 6.24 3.63 13.75
CA TYR A 331 7.31 3.22 12.83
C TYR A 331 6.79 3.07 11.40
N VAL A 332 7.60 3.51 10.45
CA VAL A 332 7.43 3.13 9.04
C VAL A 332 8.22 1.86 8.80
N LEU A 333 7.56 0.85 8.26
CA LEU A 333 8.13 -0.44 7.87
C LEU A 333 8.42 -0.39 6.37
N ILE A 334 9.67 -0.63 5.99
CA ILE A 334 10.11 -0.62 4.59
C ILE A 334 10.63 -1.99 4.24
N GLY A 335 9.88 -2.72 3.43
CA GLY A 335 10.35 -3.94 2.79
C GLY A 335 11.30 -3.60 1.64
N TYR A 336 12.39 -4.35 1.51
CA TYR A 336 13.39 -4.14 0.46
C TYR A 336 13.88 -5.47 -0.12
N LYS A 337 14.37 -5.40 -1.35
CA LYS A 337 15.06 -6.49 -2.04
C LYS A 337 16.56 -6.24 -2.04
N LYS A 338 17.35 -7.29 -1.91
CA LYS A 338 18.84 -7.21 -1.97
C LYS A 338 19.33 -7.24 -3.42
N ASN A 339 20.40 -6.49 -3.68
CA ASN A 339 21.09 -6.52 -4.96
C ASN A 339 21.64 -7.93 -5.27
N GLY A 340 21.49 -8.36 -6.52
CA GLY A 340 22.05 -9.63 -6.99
C GLY A 340 21.28 -10.87 -6.55
N SER A 341 20.21 -10.75 -5.79
CA SER A 341 19.33 -11.85 -5.39
C SER A 341 17.91 -11.63 -5.89
N ALA A 342 17.26 -12.70 -6.36
CA ALA A 342 15.84 -12.68 -6.71
C ALA A 342 14.94 -12.94 -5.49
N ASP A 343 15.49 -13.61 -4.48
CA ASP A 343 14.74 -14.24 -3.40
C ASP A 343 15.24 -13.82 -1.99
N GLU A 344 16.04 -12.76 -1.89
CA GLU A 344 16.49 -12.24 -0.60
C GLU A 344 16.09 -10.78 -0.42
N GLY A 345 15.63 -10.45 0.77
CA GLY A 345 15.23 -9.10 1.14
C GLY A 345 15.28 -8.89 2.65
N GLY A 346 14.52 -7.93 3.10
CA GLY A 346 14.38 -7.64 4.51
C GLY A 346 13.38 -6.53 4.79
N ILE A 347 13.26 -6.18 6.05
CA ILE A 347 12.43 -5.09 6.54
C ILE A 347 13.30 -4.15 7.35
N LEU A 348 13.24 -2.85 7.05
CA LEU A 348 13.74 -1.80 7.92
C LEU A 348 12.59 -1.22 8.73
N ARG A 349 12.82 -0.93 10.03
CA ARG A 349 11.95 -0.07 10.82
C ARG A 349 12.60 1.29 11.00
N ILE A 350 11.89 2.34 10.67
CA ILE A 350 12.37 3.71 10.80
C ILE A 350 11.35 4.59 11.54
N THR A 351 11.81 5.63 12.22
CA THR A 351 10.91 6.68 12.69
C THR A 351 10.38 7.49 11.50
N PRO A 352 9.12 7.95 11.53
CA PRO A 352 8.58 8.79 10.46
C PRO A 352 9.25 10.18 10.44
N SER A 353 8.93 10.95 9.38
CA SER A 353 9.27 12.38 9.29
C SER A 353 8.82 13.11 10.56
N PRO A 354 9.66 14.08 11.10
CA PRO A 354 10.89 14.61 10.51
C PRO A 354 12.19 13.88 10.92
N ASP A 355 12.12 12.89 11.81
CA ASP A 355 13.33 12.34 12.45
C ASP A 355 14.11 11.39 11.53
N PHE A 356 13.42 10.61 10.67
CA PHE A 356 14.02 9.66 9.71
C PHE A 356 15.13 8.80 10.31
N LYS A 357 14.92 8.21 11.48
CA LYS A 357 15.95 7.42 12.16
C LYS A 357 15.72 5.94 11.95
N LEU A 358 16.76 5.21 11.51
CA LEU A 358 16.75 3.76 11.51
C LEU A 358 16.68 3.24 12.96
N ILE A 359 15.76 2.33 13.23
CA ILE A 359 15.62 1.63 14.51
C ILE A 359 16.37 0.31 14.43
N ASP A 360 15.99 -0.55 13.48
CA ASP A 360 16.60 -1.85 13.24
C ASP A 360 16.25 -2.43 11.86
N ASN A 361 16.67 -3.65 11.60
CA ASN A 361 16.29 -4.42 10.42
C ASN A 361 16.05 -5.89 10.76
N LEU A 362 15.30 -6.55 9.89
CA LEU A 362 15.15 -8.01 9.81
C LEU A 362 15.51 -8.48 8.40
N ASP A 363 16.50 -9.34 8.29
CA ASP A 363 16.78 -10.06 7.04
C ASP A 363 15.78 -11.20 6.86
N LEU A 364 15.28 -11.38 5.63
CA LEU A 364 14.30 -12.39 5.27
C LEU A 364 14.82 -13.28 4.14
N GLU A 365 14.45 -14.55 4.20
CA GLU A 365 14.68 -15.55 3.14
C GLU A 365 13.62 -15.43 2.03
N GLY A 366 13.30 -14.20 1.64
CA GLY A 366 12.31 -13.84 0.63
C GLY A 366 12.25 -12.34 0.47
N VAL A 367 11.68 -11.88 -0.63
CA VAL A 367 11.47 -10.46 -0.93
C VAL A 367 10.09 -10.04 -0.41
N PRO A 368 9.98 -9.18 0.61
CA PRO A 368 8.69 -8.70 1.12
C PRO A 368 7.85 -8.09 0.00
N GLN A 369 6.58 -8.46 -0.09
CA GLN A 369 5.63 -7.94 -1.09
C GLN A 369 4.50 -7.16 -0.42
N THR A 370 4.15 -7.54 0.81
CA THR A 370 3.07 -6.91 1.58
C THR A 370 3.33 -7.12 3.06
N ILE A 371 3.10 -6.09 3.87
CA ILE A 371 3.23 -6.13 5.32
C ILE A 371 1.90 -5.71 5.94
N PHE A 372 1.32 -6.54 6.79
CA PHE A 372 0.20 -6.19 7.67
C PHE A 372 0.72 -5.96 9.08
N VAL A 373 0.22 -4.93 9.74
CA VAL A 373 0.46 -4.61 11.15
C VAL A 373 -0.77 -5.00 11.96
N LYS A 374 -0.58 -5.74 13.05
CA LYS A 374 -1.64 -6.26 13.91
C LYS A 374 -1.78 -5.50 15.22
#